data_1115eef2789685dd856d926d8793d551
#
_entry.id   1115eef2789685dd856d926d8793d551
#
_cell.length_a   1.000
_cell.length_b   1.000
_cell.length_c   1.000
_cell.angle_alpha   90.00
_cell.angle_beta   90.00
_cell.angle_gamma   90.00
#
_symmetry.space_group_name_H-M   'P 1'
#
loop_
_entity.id
_entity.type
_entity.pdbx_description
1 polymer ?
#
loop_
_entity_poly.entity_id
_entity_poly.type
_entity_poly.pdbx_seq_one_letter_code
_entity_poly.pdbx_strand_id
1 'polypeptide(L)' 'MFDIGDIIVLKKDTFFWQKGTIAKVVELECNFDHKCDIVVEILDVKGKMQVMIGKTVGAMSNMFELHKGKRGLHV' A
#
# COMPACT_ATOMS: atom_id res chain seq x y z
N MET A 1 -1.88 -12.01 -5.94
CA MET A 1 -1.19 -11.86 -4.66
C MET A 1 0.07 -11.04 -4.87
N PHE A 2 0.45 -10.26 -3.88
CA PHE A 2 1.61 -9.39 -3.99
C PHE A 2 2.85 -10.07 -3.47
N ASP A 3 4.02 -9.55 -3.89
CA ASP A 3 5.31 -9.96 -3.37
C ASP A 3 5.95 -8.81 -2.63
N ILE A 4 6.90 -9.13 -1.76
CA ILE A 4 7.66 -8.08 -1.07
C ILE A 4 8.39 -7.25 -2.11
N GLY A 5 8.29 -5.93 -1.96
CA GLY A 5 8.87 -4.99 -2.90
C GLY A 5 7.92 -4.49 -3.97
N ASP A 6 6.76 -5.11 -4.12
CA ASP A 6 5.79 -4.65 -5.11
C ASP A 6 5.29 -3.25 -4.75
N ILE A 7 5.12 -2.44 -5.78
CA ILE A 7 4.49 -1.14 -5.64
C ILE A 7 3.02 -1.32 -5.95
N ILE A 8 2.16 -0.88 -5.04
CA ILE A 8 0.73 -1.08 -5.14
C ILE A 8 0.01 0.24 -4.96
N VAL A 9 -1.20 0.31 -5.47
CA VAL A 9 -2.00 1.53 -5.43
C VAL A 9 -3.37 1.19 -4.86
N LEU A 10 -3.86 2.08 -4.00
CA LEU A 10 -5.15 1.90 -3.36
C LEU A 10 -6.26 2.05 -4.39
N LYS A 11 -7.17 1.09 -4.42
CA LYS A 11 -8.22 1.01 -5.45
C LYS A 11 -9.44 1.87 -5.14
N LYS A 12 -9.64 2.19 -3.87
CA LYS A 12 -10.84 2.93 -3.48
C LYS A 12 -10.55 3.72 -2.21
N ASP A 13 -11.41 4.70 -1.93
CA ASP A 13 -11.24 5.54 -0.75
C ASP A 13 -11.43 4.71 0.51
N THR A 14 -10.63 5.02 1.52
CA THR A 14 -10.80 4.46 2.84
C THR A 14 -10.95 5.60 3.84
N PHE A 15 -11.07 5.25 5.10
CA PHE A 15 -11.20 6.26 6.13
C PHE A 15 -9.98 7.19 6.20
N PHE A 16 -8.78 6.62 5.99
CA PHE A 16 -7.55 7.39 6.15
C PHE A 16 -6.98 7.89 4.84
N TRP A 17 -7.18 7.16 3.75
CA TRP A 17 -6.51 7.46 2.49
C TRP A 17 -7.49 7.40 1.35
N GLN A 18 -7.19 8.20 0.34
CA GLN A 18 -8.02 8.23 -0.86
C GLN A 18 -7.42 7.34 -1.93
N LYS A 19 -8.29 6.94 -2.85
CA LYS A 19 -7.90 6.18 -4.03
C LYS A 19 -6.71 6.82 -4.70
N GLY A 20 -5.74 6.01 -5.07
CA GLY A 20 -4.52 6.49 -5.70
C GLY A 20 -3.32 6.58 -4.76
N THR A 21 -3.54 6.37 -3.46
CA THR A 21 -2.42 6.30 -2.51
C THR A 21 -1.51 5.14 -2.90
N ILE A 22 -0.21 5.38 -2.88
CA ILE A 22 0.80 4.42 -3.36
C ILE A 22 1.62 3.90 -2.19
N ALA A 23 1.85 2.61 -2.18
CA ALA A 23 2.60 1.96 -1.12
C ALA A 23 3.48 0.87 -1.69
N LYS A 24 4.44 0.43 -0.88
CA LYS A 24 5.32 -0.68 -1.22
C LYS A 24 5.10 -1.80 -0.22
N VAL A 25 4.94 -3.03 -0.70
CA VAL A 25 4.78 -4.19 0.18
C VAL A 25 6.12 -4.49 0.84
N VAL A 26 6.14 -4.54 2.16
CA VAL A 26 7.37 -4.82 2.90
C VAL A 26 7.30 -6.15 3.66
N GLU A 27 6.09 -6.64 3.95
CA GLU A 27 5.91 -7.97 4.54
C GLU A 27 4.61 -8.57 4.05
N LEU A 28 4.58 -9.88 4.00
CA LEU A 28 3.40 -10.62 3.55
C LEU A 28 2.57 -11.16 4.68
N GLU A 29 2.95 -10.85 5.92
CA GLU A 29 2.18 -11.20 7.11
C GLU A 29 1.98 -9.94 7.93
N CYS A 30 0.83 -9.86 8.57
CA CYS A 30 0.52 -8.71 9.40
C CYS A 30 0.10 -9.18 10.77
N ASN A 31 0.81 -8.72 11.80
CA ASN A 31 0.51 -9.06 13.17
C ASN A 31 -0.09 -7.91 13.97
N PHE A 32 -0.40 -6.80 13.29
CA PHE A 32 -0.90 -5.62 13.99
C PHE A 32 -2.33 -5.81 14.48
N ASP A 33 -3.17 -6.37 13.63
CA ASP A 33 -4.50 -6.77 14.02
C ASP A 33 -5.00 -7.79 13.00
N HIS A 34 -6.16 -8.36 13.29
CA HIS A 34 -6.64 -9.48 12.49
C HIS A 34 -7.31 -9.06 11.18
N LYS A 35 -7.35 -7.78 10.88
CA LYS A 35 -7.94 -7.31 9.63
C LYS A 35 -6.91 -7.05 8.55
N CYS A 36 -5.64 -7.03 8.89
CA CYS A 36 -4.61 -6.82 7.88
C CYS A 36 -4.01 -8.16 7.48
N ASP A 37 -3.49 -8.21 6.27
CA ASP A 37 -2.80 -9.41 5.79
C ASP A 37 -1.44 -9.10 5.19
N ILE A 38 -1.11 -7.84 5.00
CA ILE A 38 0.22 -7.44 4.54
C ILE A 38 0.66 -6.20 5.32
N VAL A 39 1.94 -5.91 5.26
CA VAL A 39 2.50 -4.67 5.80
C VAL A 39 3.08 -3.88 4.64
N VAL A 40 2.77 -2.61 4.59
CA VAL A 40 3.20 -1.74 3.50
C VAL A 40 3.87 -0.50 4.04
N GLU A 41 4.78 0.06 3.26
CA GLU A 41 5.35 1.38 3.52
C GLU A 41 4.64 2.37 2.61
N ILE A 42 4.12 3.45 3.19
CA ILE A 42 3.38 4.45 2.43
C ILE A 42 4.38 5.31 1.66
N LEU A 43 4.24 5.36 0.35
CA LEU A 43 5.15 6.12 -0.51
C LEU A 43 4.58 7.46 -0.92
N ASP A 44 3.26 7.52 -1.19
CA ASP A 44 2.63 8.75 -1.63
C ASP A 44 1.16 8.70 -1.22
N VAL A 45 0.69 9.73 -0.55
CA VAL A 45 -0.67 9.76 -0.03
C VAL A 45 -1.53 10.71 -0.86
N LYS A 46 -2.67 10.22 -1.31
CA LYS A 46 -3.70 11.08 -1.88
C LYS A 46 -4.63 11.46 -0.75
N GLY A 47 -4.79 12.75 -0.50
CA GLY A 47 -5.61 13.24 0.59
C GLY A 47 -4.78 13.99 1.61
N LYS A 48 -5.24 14.01 2.84
CA LYS A 48 -4.70 14.90 3.86
C LYS A 48 -3.65 14.27 4.78
N MET A 49 -3.47 12.95 4.72
CA MET A 49 -2.61 12.25 5.68
C MET A 49 -1.17 12.17 5.20
N GLN A 50 -0.61 13.29 4.74
CA GLN A 50 0.75 13.32 4.21
C GLN A 50 1.80 12.88 5.23
N VAL A 51 1.48 13.04 6.49
CA VAL A 51 2.39 12.62 7.57
C VAL A 51 2.66 11.12 7.56
N MET A 52 1.83 10.35 6.89
CA MET A 52 2.00 8.90 6.82
C MET A 52 3.07 8.46 5.83
N ILE A 53 3.55 9.36 4.98
CA ILE A 53 4.57 9.00 3.99
C ILE A 53 5.82 8.53 4.73
N GLY A 54 6.33 7.37 4.33
CA GLY A 54 7.50 6.75 4.96
C GLY A 54 7.17 5.85 6.13
N LYS A 55 5.93 5.83 6.57
CA LYS A 55 5.52 4.97 7.67
C LYS A 55 5.10 3.60 7.18
N THR A 56 5.26 2.59 8.05
CA THR A 56 4.78 1.25 7.73
C THR A 56 3.50 0.98 8.49
N VAL A 57 2.54 0.40 7.80
CA VAL A 57 1.22 0.12 8.37
C VAL A 57 0.73 -1.23 7.88
N GLY A 58 -0.17 -1.82 8.66
CA GLY A 58 -0.89 -3.00 8.20
C GLY A 58 -1.95 -2.61 7.18
N ALA A 59 -2.17 -3.47 6.20
CA ALA A 59 -3.12 -3.20 5.14
C ALA A 59 -3.81 -4.48 4.71
N MET A 60 -4.95 -4.31 4.06
CA MET A 60 -5.67 -5.43 3.44
C MET A 60 -5.35 -5.45 1.97
N SER A 61 -4.73 -6.54 1.52
CA SER A 61 -4.26 -6.61 0.14
C SER A 61 -5.37 -6.44 -0.89
N ASN A 62 -6.59 -6.85 -0.54
CA ASN A 62 -7.71 -6.75 -1.48
C ASN A 62 -8.17 -5.31 -1.73
N MET A 63 -7.64 -4.35 -0.99
CA MET A 63 -7.94 -2.94 -1.21
C MET A 63 -6.99 -2.30 -2.24
N PHE A 64 -6.00 -3.03 -2.69
CA PHE A 64 -4.94 -2.52 -3.54
C PHE A 64 -4.82 -3.32 -4.82
N GLU A 65 -4.14 -2.73 -5.81
CA GLU A 65 -3.76 -3.44 -7.03
C GLU A 65 -2.33 -3.04 -7.37
N LEU A 66 -1.69 -3.81 -8.24
CA LEU A 66 -0.33 -3.49 -8.66
C LEU A 66 -0.31 -2.15 -9.38
N HIS A 67 0.71 -1.35 -9.09
CA HIS A 67 0.92 -0.07 -9.75
C HIS A 67 1.70 -0.35 -11.03
N LYS A 68 1.00 -0.53 -12.11
CA LYS A 68 1.57 -1.07 -13.35
C LYS A 68 2.70 -0.22 -13.91
N GLY A 69 2.59 1.09 -13.80
CA GLY A 69 3.63 1.97 -14.31
C GLY A 69 4.95 1.76 -13.62
N LYS A 70 4.93 1.49 -12.33
CA LYS A 70 6.17 1.26 -11.61
C LYS A 70 6.78 -0.07 -11.95
N ARG A 71 5.96 -1.10 -12.11
CA ARG A 71 6.48 -2.43 -12.41
C ARG A 71 7.21 -2.46 -13.73
N GLY A 72 6.76 -1.68 -14.69
CA GLY A 72 7.34 -1.76 -16.02
C GLY A 72 8.60 -0.97 -16.26
N LEU A 73 8.92 -0.06 -15.35
CA LEU A 73 9.95 0.93 -15.66
C LEU A 73 11.36 0.40 -15.68
N HIS A 74 11.63 -0.62 -14.94
CA HIS A 74 13.01 -1.07 -14.77
C HIS A 74 13.35 -2.26 -15.64
N VAL A 75 12.49 -2.58 -16.53
CA VAL A 75 12.78 -3.66 -17.46
C VAL A 75 13.46 -3.13 -18.69
#